data_419a205b82ad469370b770b62593b23a
#
_entry.id   419a205b82ad469370b770b62593b23a
#
_cell.length_a   1.000
_cell.length_b   1.000
_cell.length_c   1.000
_cell.angle_alpha   90.00
_cell.angle_beta   90.00
_cell.angle_gamma   90.00
#
_symmetry.space_group_name_H-M   'P 1'
#
loop_
_entity.id
_entity.type
_entity.pdbx_description
1 polymer ?
#
loop_
_entity_poly.entity_id
_entity_poly.type
_entity_poly.pdbx_seq_one_letter_code
_entity_poly.pdbx_strand_id
1 'polypeptide(L)'
;MELQHFSHEHPLVFIEERSHESEKVYCSGCGELVSGPNFSCVECGFYLDKQCAEAPSEMNHPFHSNHSFTLLKKQPYSGGCTCSFCDQTCENFVYHCSCDLDLHIKCALFSYNIAEKRIAEFQHIARIDPLISTENRTEKLKKAECFACWKPLLDSEYFSPDCGFYLHVKS
;
A
#
# COMPACT_ATOMS: atom_id res chain seq x y z
N MET A 1 -24.21 -9.12 8.44
CA MET A 1 -23.79 -8.79 7.07
C MET A 1 -22.84 -9.91 6.62
N GLU A 2 -23.13 -10.51 5.50
CA GLU A 2 -22.31 -11.56 4.89
C GLU A 2 -21.55 -11.00 3.68
N LEU A 3 -20.31 -11.45 3.50
CA LEU A 3 -19.43 -11.05 2.42
C LEU A 3 -18.96 -12.29 1.66
N GLN A 4 -19.27 -12.38 0.37
CA GLN A 4 -18.63 -13.35 -0.51
C GLN A 4 -17.27 -12.80 -0.96
N HIS A 5 -16.21 -13.37 -0.42
CA HIS A 5 -14.84 -12.91 -0.70
C HIS A 5 -14.11 -13.87 -1.64
N PHE A 6 -13.37 -13.34 -2.63
CA PHE A 6 -12.67 -14.14 -3.66
C PHE A 6 -11.71 -15.18 -3.09
N SER A 7 -11.23 -14.96 -1.88
CA SER A 7 -10.24 -15.82 -1.24
C SER A 7 -10.85 -17.01 -0.47
N HIS A 8 -12.17 -17.09 -0.34
CA HIS A 8 -12.83 -18.13 0.45
C HIS A 8 -14.14 -18.58 -0.20
N GLU A 9 -14.44 -19.90 -0.14
CA GLU A 9 -15.60 -20.48 -0.80
C GLU A 9 -16.92 -20.17 -0.08
N HIS A 10 -16.87 -20.12 1.25
CA HIS A 10 -18.03 -19.83 2.07
C HIS A 10 -18.19 -18.32 2.32
N PRO A 11 -19.43 -17.81 2.46
CA PRO A 11 -19.64 -16.43 2.87
C PRO A 11 -18.99 -16.15 4.22
N LEU A 12 -18.35 -15.00 4.35
CA LEU A 12 -17.76 -14.54 5.59
C LEU A 12 -18.77 -13.70 6.36
N VAL A 13 -18.91 -13.94 7.66
CA VAL A 13 -19.80 -13.20 8.54
C VAL A 13 -19.03 -12.05 9.20
N PHE A 14 -19.63 -10.86 9.20
CA PHE A 14 -19.07 -9.70 9.89
C PHE A 14 -19.22 -9.84 11.40
N ILE A 15 -18.13 -9.64 12.12
CA ILE A 15 -18.05 -9.65 13.58
C ILE A 15 -17.51 -8.28 14.02
N GLU A 16 -18.32 -7.53 14.75
CA GLU A 16 -17.97 -6.19 15.22
C GLU A 16 -16.99 -6.25 16.40
N GLU A 17 -17.26 -7.10 17.37
CA GLU A 17 -16.39 -7.34 18.53
C GLU A 17 -16.29 -8.84 18.82
N ARG A 18 -15.08 -9.30 19.12
CA ARG A 18 -14.88 -10.67 19.59
C ARG A 18 -15.12 -10.75 21.09
N SER A 19 -16.13 -11.51 21.46
CA SER A 19 -16.61 -11.63 22.83
C SER A 19 -15.70 -12.38 23.81
N HIS A 20 -14.56 -12.95 23.40
CA HIS A 20 -13.61 -13.62 24.29
C HIS A 20 -12.16 -13.53 23.82
N GLU A 21 -11.29 -13.04 24.71
CA GLU A 21 -9.84 -12.88 24.59
C GLU A 21 -9.03 -14.19 24.60
N SER A 22 -9.67 -15.35 24.56
CA SER A 22 -9.00 -16.62 24.84
C SER A 22 -8.24 -17.23 23.66
N GLU A 23 -8.50 -16.83 22.44
CA GLU A 23 -7.85 -17.39 21.27
C GLU A 23 -7.30 -16.32 20.34
N LYS A 24 -5.98 -16.32 20.16
CA LYS A 24 -5.31 -15.45 19.18
C LYS A 24 -5.63 -15.95 17.78
N VAL A 25 -6.34 -15.16 16.98
CA VAL A 25 -6.56 -15.44 15.56
C VAL A 25 -5.82 -14.44 14.69
N TYR A 26 -5.34 -14.93 13.56
CA TYR A 26 -4.55 -14.13 12.62
C TYR A 26 -5.33 -13.92 11.33
N CYS A 27 -5.19 -12.74 10.75
CA CYS A 27 -5.78 -12.40 9.47
C CYS A 27 -5.14 -13.22 8.35
N SER A 28 -5.93 -13.96 7.61
CA SER A 28 -5.45 -14.76 6.47
C SER A 28 -4.95 -13.89 5.30
N GLY A 29 -5.31 -12.60 5.29
CA GLY A 29 -4.88 -11.65 4.27
C GLY A 29 -3.53 -11.01 4.55
N CYS A 30 -3.27 -10.54 5.77
CA CYS A 30 -2.02 -9.85 6.12
C CYS A 30 -1.12 -10.61 7.11
N GLY A 31 -1.63 -11.67 7.75
CA GLY A 31 -0.88 -12.42 8.77
C GLY A 31 -0.84 -11.74 10.14
N GLU A 32 -1.43 -10.57 10.31
CA GLU A 32 -1.45 -9.86 11.59
C GLU A 32 -2.54 -10.38 12.53
N LEU A 33 -2.37 -10.13 13.83
CA LEU A 33 -3.36 -10.47 14.85
C LEU A 33 -4.66 -9.67 14.62
N VAL A 34 -5.79 -10.37 14.57
CA VAL A 34 -7.11 -9.75 14.46
C VAL A 34 -7.52 -9.19 15.84
N SER A 35 -7.52 -7.88 15.97
CA SER A 35 -7.81 -7.17 17.22
C SER A 35 -9.10 -6.33 17.21
N GLY A 36 -9.82 -6.28 16.10
CA GLY A 36 -11.02 -5.46 15.92
C GLY A 36 -12.05 -6.09 15.00
N PRO A 37 -12.91 -5.26 14.37
CA PRO A 37 -13.93 -5.72 13.45
C PRO A 37 -13.32 -6.58 12.33
N ASN A 38 -13.95 -7.71 12.04
CA ASN A 38 -13.43 -8.68 11.10
C ASN A 38 -14.54 -9.42 10.36
N PHE A 39 -14.15 -10.11 9.30
CA PHE A 39 -14.98 -11.04 8.57
C PHE A 39 -14.44 -12.45 8.73
N SER A 40 -15.29 -13.40 9.10
CA SER A 40 -14.84 -14.74 9.41
C SER A 40 -15.76 -15.85 8.91
N CYS A 41 -15.14 -16.98 8.60
CA CYS A 41 -15.81 -18.27 8.51
C CYS A 41 -15.31 -19.14 9.66
N VAL A 42 -16.12 -19.26 10.72
CA VAL A 42 -15.73 -19.96 11.95
C VAL A 42 -15.50 -21.44 11.68
N GLU A 43 -16.31 -22.06 10.81
CA GLU A 43 -16.19 -23.48 10.44
C GLU A 43 -14.85 -23.81 9.79
N CYS A 44 -14.30 -22.87 9.00
CA CYS A 44 -13.02 -23.04 8.32
C CYS A 44 -11.83 -22.46 9.10
N GLY A 45 -12.05 -21.73 10.19
CA GLY A 45 -11.00 -21.00 10.89
C GLY A 45 -10.36 -19.90 10.01
N PHE A 46 -11.14 -19.31 9.10
CA PHE A 46 -10.67 -18.27 8.18
C PHE A 46 -11.11 -16.89 8.66
N TYR A 47 -10.17 -15.99 8.83
CA TYR A 47 -10.39 -14.65 9.35
C TYR A 47 -9.74 -13.60 8.47
N LEU A 48 -10.46 -12.51 8.19
CA LEU A 48 -9.93 -11.32 7.55
C LEU A 48 -10.22 -10.10 8.43
N ASP A 49 -9.23 -9.30 8.74
CA ASP A 49 -9.51 -7.98 9.27
C ASP A 49 -10.29 -7.14 8.25
N LYS A 50 -10.95 -6.09 8.72
CA LYS A 50 -11.82 -5.27 7.88
C LYS A 50 -11.09 -4.69 6.67
N GLN A 51 -9.84 -4.24 6.83
CA GLN A 51 -9.06 -3.67 5.73
C GLN A 51 -8.74 -4.70 4.65
N CYS A 52 -8.38 -5.92 5.05
CA CYS A 52 -8.11 -7.00 4.10
C CYS A 52 -9.38 -7.51 3.40
N ALA A 53 -10.50 -7.54 4.11
CA ALA A 53 -11.78 -7.97 3.56
C ALA A 53 -12.36 -6.95 2.55
N GLU A 54 -12.13 -5.67 2.79
CA GLU A 54 -12.62 -4.56 1.95
C GLU A 54 -11.60 -4.11 0.89
N ALA A 55 -10.42 -4.72 0.84
CA ALA A 55 -9.39 -4.38 -0.12
C ALA A 55 -9.84 -4.65 -1.55
N PRO A 56 -9.64 -3.70 -2.48
CA PRO A 56 -10.06 -3.87 -3.87
C PRO A 56 -9.28 -5.02 -4.54
N SER A 57 -9.97 -5.79 -5.39
CA SER A 57 -9.35 -6.87 -6.16
C SER A 57 -8.33 -6.37 -7.18
N GLU A 58 -8.51 -5.14 -7.65
CA GLU A 58 -7.57 -4.43 -8.54
C GLU A 58 -7.32 -3.02 -7.99
N MET A 59 -6.09 -2.54 -8.13
CA MET A 59 -5.65 -1.24 -7.64
C MET A 59 -4.78 -0.52 -8.67
N ASN A 60 -5.18 0.69 -9.06
CA ASN A 60 -4.32 1.61 -9.81
C ASN A 60 -3.52 2.45 -8.81
N HIS A 61 -2.30 2.04 -8.50
CA HIS A 61 -1.49 2.68 -7.49
C HIS A 61 -0.88 4.00 -8.03
N PRO A 62 -0.99 5.14 -7.30
CA PRO A 62 -0.51 6.44 -7.77
C PRO A 62 0.99 6.46 -8.10
N PHE A 63 1.81 5.67 -7.41
CA PHE A 63 3.25 5.58 -7.68
C PHE A 63 3.60 4.64 -8.84
N HIS A 64 2.63 3.91 -9.36
CA HIS A 64 2.79 2.98 -10.47
C HIS A 64 1.55 2.97 -11.36
N SER A 65 1.31 4.07 -12.07
CA SER A 65 0.09 4.30 -12.85
C SER A 65 0.04 3.59 -14.21
N ASN A 66 1.13 2.95 -14.64
CA ASN A 66 1.21 2.34 -15.97
C ASN A 66 0.47 0.99 -16.04
N HIS A 67 0.39 0.27 -14.93
CA HIS A 67 -0.28 -1.02 -14.81
C HIS A 67 -1.02 -1.11 -13.48
N SER A 68 -2.16 -1.83 -13.48
CA SER A 68 -2.87 -2.14 -12.24
C SER A 68 -2.19 -3.27 -11.47
N PHE A 69 -2.36 -3.24 -10.15
CA PHE A 69 -2.05 -4.36 -9.28
C PHE A 69 -3.30 -5.22 -9.10
N THR A 70 -3.14 -6.53 -9.16
CA THR A 70 -4.20 -7.50 -8.87
C THR A 70 -3.94 -8.15 -7.51
N LEU A 71 -4.99 -8.25 -6.68
CA LEU A 71 -4.90 -8.90 -5.38
C LEU A 71 -4.96 -10.42 -5.53
N LEU A 72 -3.90 -11.10 -5.14
CA LEU A 72 -3.76 -12.55 -5.19
C LEU A 72 -3.77 -13.16 -3.79
N LYS A 73 -4.35 -14.35 -3.65
CA LYS A 73 -4.33 -15.17 -2.43
C LYS A 73 -2.93 -15.61 -2.01
N LYS A 74 -2.08 -15.81 -3.00
CA LYS A 74 -0.68 -16.26 -2.86
C LYS A 74 0.14 -15.61 -3.96
N GLN A 75 1.43 -15.49 -3.68
CA GLN A 75 2.40 -15.08 -4.68
C GLN A 75 2.38 -15.98 -5.94
N PRO A 76 2.58 -15.43 -7.13
CA PRO A 76 2.55 -16.19 -8.37
C PRO A 76 3.81 -17.02 -8.63
N TYR A 77 4.84 -16.91 -7.81
CA TYR A 77 6.15 -17.52 -8.00
C TYR A 77 6.37 -18.72 -7.07
N SER A 78 7.07 -19.75 -7.55
CA SER A 78 7.47 -20.90 -6.73
C SER A 78 8.61 -20.60 -5.74
N GLY A 79 9.39 -19.55 -5.99
CA GLY A 79 10.55 -19.15 -5.19
C GLY A 79 10.28 -18.10 -4.11
N GLY A 80 9.03 -17.70 -3.94
CA GLY A 80 8.70 -16.59 -3.05
C GLY A 80 8.77 -15.22 -3.75
N CYS A 81 8.19 -14.19 -3.13
CA CYS A 81 8.35 -12.81 -3.57
C CYS A 81 8.71 -11.89 -2.41
N THR A 82 9.28 -10.76 -2.74
CA THR A 82 9.67 -9.72 -1.79
C THR A 82 8.83 -8.47 -2.06
N CYS A 83 8.28 -7.89 -1.01
CA CYS A 83 7.51 -6.66 -1.11
C CYS A 83 8.40 -5.51 -1.56
N SER A 84 8.06 -4.88 -2.67
CA SER A 84 8.81 -3.74 -3.24
C SER A 84 8.74 -2.46 -2.40
N PHE A 85 7.92 -2.45 -1.33
CA PHE A 85 7.81 -1.32 -0.42
C PHE A 85 8.65 -1.48 0.87
N CYS A 86 8.63 -2.66 1.50
CA CYS A 86 9.27 -2.88 2.78
C CYS A 86 10.43 -3.90 2.76
N ASP A 87 10.73 -4.47 1.60
CA ASP A 87 11.81 -5.47 1.37
C ASP A 87 11.66 -6.76 2.21
N GLN A 88 10.45 -7.05 2.69
CA GLN A 88 10.16 -8.30 3.42
C GLN A 88 9.44 -9.31 2.52
N THR A 89 9.57 -10.59 2.85
CA THR A 89 8.93 -11.69 2.11
C THR A 89 7.41 -11.63 2.20
N CYS A 90 6.74 -11.85 1.07
CA CYS A 90 5.28 -11.93 0.99
C CYS A 90 4.81 -13.36 1.24
N GLU A 91 4.14 -13.60 2.37
CA GLU A 91 3.65 -14.94 2.76
C GLU A 91 2.15 -15.12 2.59
N ASN A 92 1.38 -14.01 2.63
CA ASN A 92 -0.09 -13.98 2.59
C ASN A 92 -0.60 -13.35 1.29
N PHE A 93 -1.70 -12.61 1.35
CA PHE A 93 -2.20 -11.91 0.18
C PHE A 93 -1.19 -10.89 -0.34
N VAL A 94 -1.06 -10.84 -1.64
CA VAL A 94 -0.11 -9.97 -2.34
C VAL A 94 -0.81 -9.23 -3.47
N TYR A 95 -0.54 -7.94 -3.58
CA TYR A 95 -0.83 -7.18 -4.78
C TYR A 95 0.30 -7.37 -5.78
N HIS A 96 -0.01 -8.00 -6.89
CA HIS A 96 0.92 -8.32 -7.97
C HIS A 96 0.67 -7.47 -9.20
N CYS A 97 1.73 -6.98 -9.82
CA CYS A 97 1.72 -6.28 -11.11
C CYS A 97 2.43 -7.10 -12.17
N SER A 98 1.95 -7.04 -13.41
CA SER A 98 2.56 -7.71 -14.58
C SER A 98 4.01 -7.28 -14.89
N CYS A 99 4.53 -6.27 -14.22
CA CYS A 99 5.92 -5.83 -14.28
C CYS A 99 6.78 -6.34 -13.11
N ASP A 100 6.38 -7.45 -12.48
CA ASP A 100 7.07 -8.11 -11.37
C ASP A 100 7.24 -7.24 -10.11
N LEU A 101 6.30 -6.30 -9.88
CA LEU A 101 6.20 -5.60 -8.62
C LEU A 101 5.18 -6.28 -7.72
N ASP A 102 5.57 -6.56 -6.48
CA ASP A 102 4.76 -7.20 -5.48
C ASP A 102 4.68 -6.35 -4.22
N LEU A 103 3.50 -6.26 -3.63
CA LEU A 103 3.26 -5.50 -2.40
C LEU A 103 2.44 -6.33 -1.43
N HIS A 104 2.82 -6.35 -0.15
CA HIS A 104 1.90 -6.79 0.90
C HIS A 104 0.61 -5.97 0.82
N ILE A 105 -0.51 -6.60 1.16
CA ILE A 105 -1.81 -5.90 1.16
C ILE A 105 -1.78 -4.63 2.04
N LYS A 106 -1.19 -4.69 3.22
CA LYS A 106 -1.04 -3.53 4.11
C LYS A 106 -0.10 -2.46 3.56
N CYS A 107 1.01 -2.87 2.95
CA CYS A 107 1.95 -1.94 2.31
C CYS A 107 1.30 -1.22 1.13
N ALA A 108 0.54 -1.93 0.30
CA ALA A 108 -0.18 -1.34 -0.82
C ALA A 108 -1.23 -0.33 -0.35
N LEU A 109 -2.08 -0.69 0.60
CA LEU A 109 -3.12 0.20 1.14
C LEU A 109 -2.52 1.41 1.86
N PHE A 110 -1.46 1.21 2.65
CA PHE A 110 -0.77 2.30 3.34
C PHE A 110 -0.13 3.28 2.37
N SER A 111 0.65 2.78 1.40
CA SER A 111 1.32 3.62 0.42
C SER A 111 0.34 4.30 -0.55
N TYR A 112 -0.77 3.64 -0.88
CA TYR A 112 -1.86 4.24 -1.65
C TYR A 112 -2.48 5.44 -0.93
N ASN A 113 -2.88 5.26 0.33
CA ASN A 113 -3.50 6.33 1.13
C ASN A 113 -2.57 7.53 1.32
N ILE A 114 -1.27 7.27 1.57
CA ILE A 114 -0.28 8.34 1.66
C ILE A 114 -0.12 9.06 0.32
N ALA A 115 -0.03 8.31 -0.78
CA ALA A 115 0.12 8.89 -2.10
C ALA A 115 -1.06 9.77 -2.49
N GLU A 116 -2.30 9.31 -2.27
CA GLU A 116 -3.49 10.11 -2.54
C GLU A 116 -3.54 11.39 -1.71
N LYS A 117 -3.28 11.28 -0.41
CA LYS A 117 -3.24 12.44 0.49
C LYS A 117 -2.19 13.45 0.03
N ARG A 118 -0.98 12.99 -0.29
CA ARG A 118 0.11 13.87 -0.73
C ARG A 118 -0.13 14.47 -2.11
N ILE A 119 -0.74 13.74 -3.03
CA ILE A 119 -1.13 14.29 -4.34
C ILE A 119 -2.15 15.41 -4.16
N ALA A 120 -3.14 15.23 -3.27
CA ALA A 120 -4.12 16.26 -2.95
C ALA A 120 -3.46 17.50 -2.31
N GLU A 121 -2.55 17.30 -1.37
CA GLU A 121 -1.76 18.38 -0.75
C GLU A 121 -0.89 19.09 -1.80
N PHE A 122 -0.22 18.34 -2.67
CA PHE A 122 0.57 18.90 -3.77
C PHE A 122 -0.26 19.74 -4.73
N GLN A 123 -1.43 19.26 -5.14
CA GLN A 123 -2.33 20.01 -6.02
C GLN A 123 -2.79 21.33 -5.38
N HIS A 124 -2.99 21.33 -4.08
CA HIS A 124 -3.32 22.54 -3.33
C HIS A 124 -2.15 23.52 -3.28
N ILE A 125 -0.95 23.03 -2.97
CA ILE A 125 0.28 23.83 -2.86
C ILE A 125 0.72 24.38 -4.23
N ALA A 126 0.68 23.57 -5.28
CA ALA A 126 1.07 23.97 -6.62
C ALA A 126 0.24 25.15 -7.20
N ARG A 127 -0.91 25.43 -6.61
CA ARG A 127 -1.71 26.63 -6.94
C ARG A 127 -1.21 27.89 -6.24
N ILE A 128 -0.45 27.74 -5.17
CA ILE A 128 -0.02 28.83 -4.27
C ILE A 128 1.47 29.09 -4.43
N ASP A 129 2.27 28.05 -4.63
CA ASP A 129 3.73 28.09 -4.62
C ASP A 129 4.33 27.47 -5.89
N PRO A 130 5.00 28.29 -6.76
CA PRO A 130 5.64 27.76 -7.94
C PRO A 130 6.86 26.91 -7.58
N LEU A 131 7.00 25.76 -8.26
CA LEU A 131 8.16 24.88 -8.13
C LEU A 131 9.38 25.52 -8.79
N ILE A 132 10.51 25.41 -8.11
CA ILE A 132 11.81 25.91 -8.59
C ILE A 132 12.71 24.72 -8.92
N SER A 133 13.39 24.76 -10.07
CA SER A 133 14.39 23.75 -10.45
C SER A 133 15.59 23.79 -9.51
N THR A 134 16.04 22.61 -9.05
CA THR A 134 17.14 22.46 -8.08
C THR A 134 18.50 22.28 -8.76
N GLU A 135 18.74 22.89 -9.89
CA GLU A 135 20.03 22.79 -10.63
C GLU A 135 21.26 23.22 -9.83
N ASN A 136 21.06 24.00 -8.73
CA ASN A 136 22.11 24.45 -7.81
C ASN A 136 22.01 23.76 -6.44
N ARG A 137 22.56 22.57 -6.31
CA ARG A 137 22.51 21.74 -5.09
C ARG A 137 23.37 22.26 -3.95
N THR A 138 22.76 22.38 -2.76
CA THR A 138 23.48 22.44 -1.48
C THR A 138 23.57 21.03 -0.86
N GLU A 139 24.59 20.78 -0.03
CA GLU A 139 24.83 19.44 0.57
C GLU A 139 23.65 18.86 1.39
N LYS A 140 22.72 19.69 1.83
CA LYS A 140 21.50 19.28 2.51
C LYS A 140 20.55 18.40 1.66
N LEU A 141 20.66 18.47 0.35
CA LEU A 141 19.79 17.77 -0.60
C LEU A 141 20.20 16.32 -0.84
N LYS A 142 21.42 15.91 -0.47
CA LYS A 142 21.94 14.54 -0.71
C LYS A 142 21.18 13.43 0.03
N LYS A 143 20.30 13.77 0.99
CA LYS A 143 19.49 12.83 1.77
C LYS A 143 17.98 13.04 1.55
N ALA A 144 17.60 13.91 0.63
CA ALA A 144 16.20 14.16 0.37
C ALA A 144 15.59 13.10 -0.54
N GLU A 145 14.32 12.83 -0.33
CA GLU A 145 13.53 11.85 -1.09
C GLU A 145 12.44 12.56 -1.89
N CYS A 146 12.10 12.03 -3.06
CA CYS A 146 11.02 12.54 -3.87
C CYS A 146 9.69 12.42 -3.14
N PHE A 147 8.95 13.51 -3.05
CA PHE A 147 7.64 13.57 -2.39
C PHE A 147 6.60 12.63 -3.01
N ALA A 148 6.69 12.38 -4.31
CA ALA A 148 5.72 11.56 -5.03
C ALA A 148 6.06 10.06 -5.04
N CYS A 149 7.34 9.68 -5.09
CA CYS A 149 7.73 8.28 -5.24
C CYS A 149 8.68 7.74 -4.16
N TRP A 150 9.08 8.57 -3.19
CA TRP A 150 9.95 8.22 -2.05
C TRP A 150 11.36 7.72 -2.41
N LYS A 151 11.73 7.79 -3.69
CA LYS A 151 13.09 7.42 -4.12
C LYS A 151 14.05 8.56 -3.84
N PRO A 152 15.34 8.23 -3.55
CA PRO A 152 16.37 9.25 -3.39
C PRO A 152 16.46 10.16 -4.62
N LEU A 153 16.67 11.43 -4.36
CA LEU A 153 16.87 12.42 -5.42
C LEU A 153 18.28 12.28 -5.97
N LEU A 154 18.39 11.98 -7.25
CA LEU A 154 19.69 11.78 -7.91
C LEU A 154 20.08 12.93 -8.82
N ASP A 155 19.18 13.35 -9.72
CA ASP A 155 19.41 14.45 -10.70
C ASP A 155 18.08 15.06 -11.16
N SER A 156 18.09 16.31 -11.60
CA SER A 156 16.95 17.03 -12.21
C SER A 156 15.66 17.00 -11.37
N GLU A 157 15.58 17.79 -10.34
CA GLU A 157 14.46 17.83 -9.41
C GLU A 157 13.86 19.22 -9.30
N TYR A 158 12.62 19.27 -8.85
CA TYR A 158 11.97 20.51 -8.43
C TYR A 158 11.82 20.55 -6.91
N PHE A 159 12.00 21.74 -6.37
CA PHE A 159 11.89 22.02 -4.94
C PHE A 159 10.91 23.16 -4.70
N SER A 160 10.05 22.99 -3.68
CA SER A 160 9.22 24.07 -3.15
C SER A 160 9.88 24.69 -1.93
N PRO A 161 10.32 25.96 -1.98
CA PRO A 161 11.00 26.62 -0.86
C PRO A 161 10.12 26.74 0.38
N ASP A 162 8.83 27.03 0.20
CA ASP A 162 7.90 27.32 1.30
C ASP A 162 7.40 26.05 1.99
N CYS A 163 7.28 24.94 1.24
CA CYS A 163 6.74 23.68 1.74
C CYS A 163 7.81 22.60 1.99
N GLY A 164 9.03 22.78 1.49
CA GLY A 164 10.16 21.89 1.75
C GLY A 164 10.05 20.51 1.11
N PHE A 165 9.35 20.34 0.01
CA PHE A 165 9.27 19.06 -0.69
C PHE A 165 9.96 19.09 -2.06
N TYR A 166 10.28 17.88 -2.55
CA TYR A 166 11.07 17.65 -3.77
C TYR A 166 10.34 16.68 -4.70
N LEU A 167 10.51 16.88 -6.01
CA LEU A 167 9.96 16.01 -7.05
C LEU A 167 11.02 15.66 -8.08
N HIS A 168 10.98 14.40 -8.57
CA HIS A 168 11.71 14.02 -9.77
C HIS A 168 11.06 14.63 -11.00
N VAL A 169 11.89 15.11 -11.93
CA VAL A 169 11.46 15.43 -13.29
C VAL A 169 11.40 14.11 -14.06
N LYS A 170 10.22 13.73 -14.54
CA LYS A 170 10.14 12.66 -15.54
C LYS A 170 10.75 13.18 -16.85
N SER A 171 11.85 12.57 -17.24
CA SER A 171 12.34 12.65 -18.62
C SER A 171 11.40 11.89 -19.54
#